data_63b036e9be9605ca7af3a2a14ccd86c1
#
_entry.id   63b036e9be9605ca7af3a2a14ccd86c1
#
_cell.length_a   1.000
_cell.length_b   1.000
_cell.length_c   1.000
_cell.angle_alpha   90.00
_cell.angle_beta   90.00
_cell.angle_gamma   90.00
#
_symmetry.space_group_name_H-M   'P 1'
#
loop_
_entity.id
_entity.type
_entity.pdbx_description
1 polymer ?
#
loop_
_entity_poly.entity_id
_entity_poly.type
_entity_poly.pdbx_seq_one_letter_code
_entity_poly.pdbx_strand_id
1 'polypeptide(L)'
;MTRKERYTYIIDYFKEHQPEVTTQLDFGSAFQLLCATLLSAQCTDKRVNEVTPALFRRYPTVELMAKAEPEDMLEFIRSVSYPNSKARHLVEMARMIVTDFKGEIPDTTAELVKLPGVGRKTANVLQAVWFGKAVMAVDTHVYRVAHRMGLVPPTANTPLKVEEVLEKSINKEDIPRAHHWLLLHGRYVCQSAKPKCDKCPFGDICPKLLKGSKLE
;
A
#
# COMPACT_ATOMS: atom_id res chain seq x y z
N MET A 1 -19.14 -22.92 -1.07
CA MET A 1 -19.20 -21.44 -1.00
C MET A 1 -18.73 -20.85 -2.32
N THR A 2 -19.53 -20.01 -2.94
CA THR A 2 -19.18 -19.26 -4.15
C THR A 2 -18.17 -18.15 -3.84
N ARG A 3 -17.54 -17.59 -4.88
CA ARG A 3 -16.63 -16.44 -4.68
C ARG A 3 -17.36 -15.23 -4.07
N LYS A 4 -18.59 -14.97 -4.52
CA LYS A 4 -19.41 -13.86 -4.01
C LYS A 4 -19.70 -14.01 -2.51
N GLU A 5 -20.17 -15.17 -2.09
CA GLU A 5 -20.42 -15.46 -0.67
C GLU A 5 -19.14 -15.31 0.19
N ARG A 6 -17.98 -15.71 -0.37
CA ARG A 6 -16.70 -15.56 0.30
C ARG A 6 -16.29 -14.10 0.47
N TYR A 7 -16.51 -13.25 -0.53
CA TYR A 7 -16.31 -11.80 -0.40
C TYR A 7 -17.16 -11.23 0.73
N THR A 8 -18.47 -11.50 0.71
CA THR A 8 -19.39 -11.02 1.75
C THR A 8 -18.89 -11.44 3.13
N TYR A 9 -18.64 -12.74 3.34
CA TYR A 9 -18.19 -13.25 4.63
C TYR A 9 -16.89 -12.57 5.14
N ILE A 10 -15.88 -12.43 4.27
CA ILE A 10 -14.58 -11.88 4.64
C ILE A 10 -14.67 -10.37 4.91
N ILE A 11 -15.37 -9.62 4.07
CA ILE A 11 -15.51 -8.17 4.24
C ILE A 11 -16.34 -7.85 5.48
N ASP A 12 -17.44 -8.54 5.70
CA ASP A 12 -18.28 -8.35 6.89
C ASP A 12 -17.52 -8.66 8.18
N TYR A 13 -16.75 -9.75 8.19
CA TYR A 13 -15.85 -10.07 9.31
C TYR A 13 -14.87 -8.92 9.61
N PHE A 14 -14.22 -8.38 8.59
CA PHE A 14 -13.26 -7.29 8.80
C PHE A 14 -13.95 -5.98 9.22
N LYS A 15 -15.14 -5.69 8.70
CA LYS A 15 -15.93 -4.54 9.15
C LYS A 15 -16.26 -4.60 10.62
N GLU A 16 -16.63 -5.78 11.11
CA GLU A 16 -16.99 -6.00 12.51
C GLU A 16 -15.76 -5.94 13.44
N HIS A 17 -14.64 -6.60 13.03
CA HIS A 17 -13.50 -6.81 13.92
C HIS A 17 -12.36 -5.80 13.74
N GLN A 18 -12.32 -5.07 12.63
CA GLN A 18 -11.27 -4.11 12.30
C GLN A 18 -11.84 -2.88 11.56
N PRO A 19 -12.85 -2.18 12.11
CA PRO A 19 -13.51 -1.07 11.44
C PRO A 19 -12.56 0.10 11.12
N GLU A 20 -11.63 0.39 12.02
CA GLU A 20 -10.72 1.55 11.95
C GLU A 20 -9.32 1.17 11.44
N VAL A 21 -9.27 0.45 10.30
CA VAL A 21 -7.99 0.06 9.70
C VAL A 21 -7.48 1.13 8.74
N THR A 22 -6.20 1.48 8.87
CA THR A 22 -5.51 2.38 7.95
C THR A 22 -4.03 2.01 7.80
N THR A 23 -3.25 2.83 7.10
CA THR A 23 -1.80 2.66 6.98
C THR A 23 -1.10 2.76 8.34
N GLN A 24 0.03 2.07 8.47
CA GLN A 24 0.91 2.16 9.65
C GLN A 24 2.00 3.25 9.50
N LEU A 25 1.99 3.99 8.38
CA LEU A 25 2.90 5.12 8.16
C LEU A 25 2.38 6.38 8.86
N ASP A 26 3.30 7.15 9.47
CA ASP A 26 3.00 8.43 10.11
C ASP A 26 3.12 9.56 9.09
N PHE A 27 2.11 10.42 9.00
CA PHE A 27 2.06 11.57 8.09
C PHE A 27 1.07 12.63 8.57
N GLY A 28 1.31 13.88 8.18
CA GLY A 28 0.44 15.02 8.47
C GLY A 28 -0.12 15.71 7.20
N SER A 29 0.29 15.26 6.00
CA SER A 29 -0.19 15.83 4.72
C SER A 29 -0.10 14.80 3.60
N ALA A 30 -0.77 15.08 2.44
CA ALA A 30 -0.66 14.27 1.23
C ALA A 30 0.80 14.11 0.78
N PHE A 31 1.58 15.20 0.83
CA PHE A 31 3.00 15.18 0.48
C PHE A 31 3.80 14.26 1.40
N GLN A 32 3.59 14.37 2.71
CA GLN A 32 4.27 13.50 3.68
C GLN A 32 3.90 12.03 3.50
N LEU A 33 2.62 11.72 3.24
CA LEU A 33 2.20 10.35 2.95
C LEU A 33 2.86 9.82 1.66
N LEU A 34 2.94 10.65 0.62
CA LEU A 34 3.61 10.28 -0.64
C LEU A 34 5.09 9.96 -0.40
N CYS A 35 5.81 10.82 0.33
CA CYS A 35 7.21 10.61 0.72
C CYS A 35 7.37 9.33 1.56
N ALA A 36 6.56 9.15 2.60
CA ALA A 36 6.62 7.98 3.46
C ALA A 36 6.35 6.68 2.69
N THR A 37 5.36 6.69 1.79
CA THR A 37 5.04 5.53 0.94
C THR A 37 6.17 5.21 -0.05
N LEU A 38 6.82 6.23 -0.64
CA LEU A 38 8.02 6.03 -1.46
C LEU A 38 9.15 5.40 -0.63
N LEU A 39 9.39 5.91 0.57
CA LEU A 39 10.42 5.40 1.48
C LEU A 39 10.13 3.97 1.95
N SER A 40 8.86 3.56 2.05
CA SER A 40 8.45 2.22 2.49
C SER A 40 8.72 1.11 1.46
N ALA A 41 9.07 1.45 0.22
CA ALA A 41 9.44 0.45 -0.79
C ALA A 41 10.63 -0.40 -0.30
N GLN A 42 10.40 -1.71 -0.08
CA GLN A 42 11.37 -2.67 0.48
C GLN A 42 11.96 -2.24 1.84
N CYS A 43 11.21 -1.47 2.61
CA CYS A 43 11.58 -1.02 3.96
C CYS A 43 10.38 -1.20 4.90
N THR A 44 10.63 -1.43 6.19
CA THR A 44 9.54 -1.57 7.17
C THR A 44 8.94 -0.21 7.50
N ASP A 45 7.61 -0.16 7.73
CA ASP A 45 6.92 1.06 8.13
C ASP A 45 7.52 1.64 9.42
N LYS A 46 7.92 0.77 10.37
CA LYS A 46 8.63 1.17 11.59
C LYS A 46 9.89 1.98 11.27
N ARG A 47 10.75 1.49 10.35
CA ARG A 47 11.98 2.20 9.98
C ARG A 47 11.68 3.53 9.29
N VAL A 48 10.65 3.57 8.44
CA VAL A 48 10.21 4.82 7.81
C VAL A 48 9.77 5.82 8.87
N ASN A 49 8.92 5.41 9.81
CA ASN A 49 8.42 6.27 10.89
C ASN A 49 9.54 6.75 11.85
N GLU A 50 10.66 6.04 11.94
CA GLU A 50 11.84 6.48 12.70
C GLU A 50 12.59 7.64 12.02
N VAL A 51 12.61 7.69 10.69
CA VAL A 51 13.39 8.69 9.94
C VAL A 51 12.57 9.89 9.47
N THR A 52 11.29 9.72 9.19
CA THR A 52 10.42 10.76 8.63
C THR A 52 10.19 11.96 9.54
N PRO A 53 10.14 11.87 10.89
CA PRO A 53 9.94 13.04 11.74
C PRO A 53 11.04 14.10 11.60
N ALA A 54 12.30 13.68 11.51
CA ALA A 54 13.44 14.58 11.31
C ALA A 54 13.43 15.18 9.89
N LEU A 55 13.16 14.33 8.88
CA LEU A 55 13.03 14.74 7.49
C LEU A 55 11.91 15.79 7.31
N PHE A 56 10.71 15.53 7.83
CA PHE A 56 9.57 16.43 7.67
C PHE A 56 9.66 17.70 8.52
N ARG A 57 10.42 17.68 9.60
CA ARG A 57 10.75 18.92 10.34
C ARG A 57 11.64 19.84 9.51
N ARG A 58 12.59 19.28 8.77
CA ARG A 58 13.51 20.05 7.93
C ARG A 58 12.87 20.47 6.60
N TYR A 59 12.04 19.60 6.03
CA TYR A 59 11.36 19.78 4.74
C TYR A 59 9.86 19.53 4.86
N PRO A 60 9.11 20.42 5.55
CA PRO A 60 7.69 20.23 5.83
C PRO A 60 6.79 20.36 4.60
N THR A 61 7.26 21.05 3.55
CA THR A 61 6.47 21.29 2.32
C THR A 61 7.22 20.83 1.07
N VAL A 62 6.47 20.68 -0.02
CA VAL A 62 7.02 20.28 -1.32
C VAL A 62 8.01 21.31 -1.86
N GLU A 63 7.73 22.61 -1.66
CA GLU A 63 8.58 23.71 -2.13
C GLU A 63 9.94 23.72 -1.44
N LEU A 64 9.97 23.41 -0.14
CA LEU A 64 11.22 23.32 0.60
C LEU A 64 12.04 22.11 0.19
N MET A 65 11.40 20.95 -0.02
CA MET A 65 12.10 19.76 -0.50
C MET A 65 12.59 19.91 -1.96
N ALA A 66 11.85 20.62 -2.79
CA ALA A 66 12.26 20.89 -4.19
C ALA A 66 13.56 21.72 -4.30
N LYS A 67 13.89 22.51 -3.26
CA LYS A 67 15.12 23.31 -3.19
C LYS A 67 16.33 22.57 -2.62
N ALA A 68 16.11 21.38 -2.08
CA ALA A 68 17.16 20.55 -1.52
C ALA A 68 17.97 19.83 -2.61
N GLU A 69 19.16 19.35 -2.21
CA GLU A 69 19.93 18.41 -3.04
C GLU A 69 19.75 16.98 -2.52
N PRO A 70 19.91 15.95 -3.38
CA PRO A 70 19.77 14.55 -2.94
C PRO A 70 20.68 14.18 -1.76
N GLU A 71 21.84 14.78 -1.66
CA GLU A 71 22.82 14.58 -0.58
C GLU A 71 22.23 15.01 0.78
N ASP A 72 21.46 16.09 0.81
CA ASP A 72 20.78 16.56 2.02
C ASP A 72 19.75 15.54 2.52
N MET A 73 19.05 14.87 1.60
CA MET A 73 18.08 13.82 1.95
C MET A 73 18.77 12.62 2.59
N LEU A 74 19.98 12.27 2.12
CA LEU A 74 20.73 11.12 2.62
C LEU A 74 21.04 11.22 4.11
N GLU A 75 21.20 12.41 4.66
CA GLU A 75 21.43 12.60 6.10
C GLU A 75 20.30 11.99 6.94
N PHE A 76 19.08 12.07 6.46
CA PHE A 76 17.88 11.59 7.16
C PHE A 76 17.57 10.12 6.87
N ILE A 77 17.80 9.65 5.63
CA ILE A 77 17.28 8.37 5.16
C ILE A 77 18.35 7.29 4.94
N ARG A 78 19.58 7.44 5.43
CA ARG A 78 20.68 6.46 5.26
C ARG A 78 20.32 5.03 5.67
N SER A 79 19.43 4.89 6.65
CA SER A 79 19.03 3.60 7.21
C SER A 79 17.87 2.90 6.50
N VAL A 80 17.27 3.54 5.49
CA VAL A 80 16.24 2.88 4.65
C VAL A 80 16.90 2.12 3.50
N SER A 81 16.17 1.16 2.92
CA SER A 81 16.67 0.42 1.76
C SER A 81 16.83 1.34 0.55
N TYR A 82 17.92 1.19 -0.20
CA TYR A 82 18.20 1.97 -1.42
C TYR A 82 18.21 3.51 -1.21
N PRO A 83 18.94 4.02 -0.20
CA PRO A 83 18.80 5.41 0.21
C PRO A 83 19.19 6.41 -0.89
N ASN A 84 20.24 6.13 -1.68
CA ASN A 84 20.68 7.01 -2.77
C ASN A 84 19.58 7.24 -3.84
N SER A 85 18.95 6.17 -4.32
CA SER A 85 17.87 6.28 -5.29
C SER A 85 16.66 7.00 -4.72
N LYS A 86 16.31 6.70 -3.46
CA LYS A 86 15.18 7.34 -2.78
C LYS A 86 15.42 8.82 -2.49
N ALA A 87 16.65 9.20 -2.09
CA ALA A 87 17.03 10.59 -1.92
C ALA A 87 16.83 11.40 -3.21
N ARG A 88 17.36 10.90 -4.31
CA ARG A 88 17.15 11.51 -5.62
C ARG A 88 15.67 11.60 -6.01
N HIS A 89 14.92 10.50 -5.86
CA HIS A 89 13.49 10.49 -6.20
C HIS A 89 12.68 11.47 -5.34
N LEU A 90 12.98 11.64 -4.06
CA LEU A 90 12.28 12.62 -3.20
C LEU A 90 12.44 14.04 -3.73
N VAL A 91 13.66 14.44 -4.09
CA VAL A 91 13.94 15.78 -4.60
C VAL A 91 13.36 15.99 -5.99
N GLU A 92 13.57 15.04 -6.91
CA GLU A 92 13.04 15.11 -8.28
C GLU A 92 11.51 15.12 -8.28
N MET A 93 10.88 14.30 -7.45
CA MET A 93 9.43 14.29 -7.26
C MET A 93 8.92 15.64 -6.76
N ALA A 94 9.55 16.22 -5.75
CA ALA A 94 9.16 17.51 -5.22
C ALA A 94 9.34 18.62 -6.27
N ARG A 95 10.43 18.62 -7.04
CA ARG A 95 10.67 19.56 -8.13
C ARG A 95 9.58 19.44 -9.20
N MET A 96 9.23 18.23 -9.64
CA MET A 96 8.16 18.01 -10.62
C MET A 96 6.79 18.45 -10.09
N ILE A 97 6.46 18.21 -8.81
CA ILE A 97 5.21 18.67 -8.23
C ILE A 97 5.14 20.21 -8.28
N VAL A 98 6.22 20.89 -7.95
CA VAL A 98 6.26 22.35 -7.99
C VAL A 98 6.14 22.88 -9.43
N THR A 99 6.86 22.31 -10.39
CA THR A 99 6.91 22.82 -11.78
C THR A 99 5.68 22.45 -12.59
N ASP A 100 5.27 21.18 -12.54
CA ASP A 100 4.27 20.64 -13.46
C ASP A 100 2.86 20.64 -12.86
N PHE A 101 2.78 20.59 -11.52
CA PHE A 101 1.52 20.52 -10.76
C PHE A 101 1.29 21.74 -9.85
N LYS A 102 2.08 22.83 -10.00
CA LYS A 102 1.94 24.10 -9.27
C LYS A 102 1.98 23.95 -7.73
N GLY A 103 2.70 22.95 -7.24
CA GLY A 103 2.80 22.64 -5.82
C GLY A 103 1.66 21.75 -5.27
N GLU A 104 0.66 21.41 -6.06
CA GLU A 104 -0.46 20.56 -5.67
C GLU A 104 -0.14 19.09 -5.94
N ILE A 105 -0.49 18.22 -5.01
CA ILE A 105 -0.30 16.78 -5.19
C ILE A 105 -1.38 16.26 -6.14
N PRO A 106 -1.01 15.67 -7.30
CA PRO A 106 -2.00 15.11 -8.21
C PRO A 106 -2.79 13.96 -7.58
N ASP A 107 -4.04 13.81 -7.98
CA ASP A 107 -4.97 12.87 -7.36
C ASP A 107 -5.39 11.72 -8.28
N THR A 108 -4.81 11.60 -9.47
CA THR A 108 -5.06 10.51 -10.42
C THR A 108 -3.87 9.57 -10.54
N THR A 109 -4.14 8.27 -10.75
CA THR A 109 -3.05 7.30 -11.00
C THR A 109 -2.20 7.70 -12.20
N ALA A 110 -2.84 8.21 -13.27
CA ALA A 110 -2.16 8.59 -14.51
C ALA A 110 -1.13 9.72 -14.32
N GLU A 111 -1.39 10.66 -13.42
CA GLU A 111 -0.48 11.75 -13.08
C GLU A 111 0.53 11.32 -12.03
N LEU A 112 0.09 10.64 -10.96
CA LEU A 112 0.96 10.19 -9.88
C LEU A 112 2.11 9.30 -10.37
N VAL A 113 1.86 8.41 -11.33
CA VAL A 113 2.91 7.52 -11.85
C VAL A 113 3.94 8.23 -12.73
N LYS A 114 3.72 9.50 -13.09
CA LYS A 114 4.74 10.34 -13.78
C LYS A 114 5.80 10.83 -12.79
N LEU A 115 5.46 10.90 -11.51
CA LEU A 115 6.36 11.38 -10.47
C LEU A 115 7.52 10.40 -10.25
N PRO A 116 8.77 10.88 -10.17
CA PRO A 116 9.94 10.06 -9.92
C PRO A 116 9.78 9.18 -8.67
N GLY A 117 10.03 7.88 -8.81
CA GLY A 117 9.91 6.90 -7.71
C GLY A 117 8.49 6.49 -7.35
N VAL A 118 7.46 7.00 -8.02
CA VAL A 118 6.06 6.68 -7.75
C VAL A 118 5.55 5.65 -8.75
N GLY A 119 5.39 4.41 -8.29
CA GLY A 119 4.73 3.36 -9.07
C GLY A 119 3.23 3.29 -8.80
N ARG A 120 2.52 2.45 -9.57
CA ARG A 120 1.06 2.25 -9.44
C ARG A 120 0.62 1.93 -8.00
N LYS A 121 1.36 1.05 -7.30
CA LYS A 121 1.05 0.71 -5.90
C LYS A 121 1.11 1.94 -4.99
N THR A 122 2.14 2.77 -5.13
CA THR A 122 2.30 4.01 -4.35
C THR A 122 1.18 5.01 -4.66
N ALA A 123 0.87 5.17 -5.94
CA ALA A 123 -0.24 6.02 -6.39
C ALA A 123 -1.59 5.58 -5.79
N ASN A 124 -1.90 4.29 -5.83
CA ASN A 124 -3.14 3.75 -5.28
C ASN A 124 -3.21 3.88 -3.76
N VAL A 125 -2.09 3.70 -3.04
CA VAL A 125 -2.05 3.94 -1.58
C VAL A 125 -2.39 5.39 -1.26
N LEU A 126 -1.76 6.35 -1.95
CA LEU A 126 -2.04 7.77 -1.73
C LEU A 126 -3.51 8.10 -2.03
N GLN A 127 -4.04 7.61 -3.14
CA GLN A 127 -5.43 7.85 -3.53
C GLN A 127 -6.43 7.27 -2.53
N ALA A 128 -6.19 6.04 -2.07
CA ALA A 128 -7.08 5.39 -1.10
C ALA A 128 -7.01 6.06 0.28
N VAL A 129 -5.79 6.32 0.78
CA VAL A 129 -5.58 6.78 2.16
C VAL A 129 -5.86 8.28 2.32
N TRP A 130 -5.38 9.10 1.39
CA TRP A 130 -5.51 10.56 1.51
C TRP A 130 -6.76 11.09 0.81
N PHE A 131 -7.00 10.65 -0.42
CA PHE A 131 -8.12 11.16 -1.21
C PHE A 131 -9.41 10.36 -1.04
N GLY A 132 -9.41 9.26 -0.28
CA GLY A 132 -10.59 8.42 -0.05
C GLY A 132 -11.13 7.74 -1.32
N LYS A 133 -10.30 7.63 -2.37
CA LYS A 133 -10.72 7.03 -3.63
C LYS A 133 -10.85 5.51 -3.54
N ALA A 134 -11.82 4.96 -4.23
CA ALA A 134 -12.09 3.52 -4.28
C ALA A 134 -11.11 2.81 -5.24
N VAL A 135 -9.83 2.78 -4.86
CA VAL A 135 -8.75 2.10 -5.59
C VAL A 135 -8.01 1.12 -4.69
N MET A 136 -7.63 -0.03 -5.27
CA MET A 136 -6.98 -1.12 -4.54
C MET A 136 -5.48 -1.12 -4.81
N ALA A 137 -4.66 -0.87 -3.79
CA ALA A 137 -3.23 -1.07 -3.92
C ALA A 137 -2.88 -2.56 -3.75
N VAL A 138 -2.36 -3.20 -4.78
CA VAL A 138 -1.98 -4.63 -4.73
C VAL A 138 -0.48 -4.77 -4.55
N ASP A 139 -0.08 -5.18 -3.33
CA ASP A 139 1.28 -5.59 -3.02
C ASP A 139 1.40 -7.13 -2.97
N THR A 140 2.56 -7.64 -2.60
CA THR A 140 2.80 -9.08 -2.49
C THR A 140 1.93 -9.76 -1.43
N HIS A 141 1.52 -9.05 -0.37
CA HIS A 141 0.63 -9.59 0.65
C HIS A 141 -0.80 -9.68 0.13
N VAL A 142 -1.34 -8.59 -0.40
CA VAL A 142 -2.68 -8.56 -1.01
C VAL A 142 -2.80 -9.59 -2.13
N TYR A 143 -1.81 -9.63 -3.04
CA TYR A 143 -1.77 -10.60 -4.13
C TYR A 143 -1.87 -12.04 -3.62
N ARG A 144 -1.00 -12.41 -2.68
CA ARG A 144 -0.97 -13.76 -2.08
C ARG A 144 -2.26 -14.12 -1.36
N VAL A 145 -2.77 -13.22 -0.52
CA VAL A 145 -3.99 -13.43 0.25
C VAL A 145 -5.18 -13.61 -0.67
N ALA A 146 -5.34 -12.73 -1.66
CA ALA A 146 -6.44 -12.80 -2.62
C ALA A 146 -6.50 -14.15 -3.35
N HIS A 147 -5.34 -14.70 -3.75
CA HIS A 147 -5.28 -16.02 -4.39
C HIS A 147 -5.55 -17.15 -3.40
N ARG A 148 -4.90 -17.15 -2.22
CA ARG A 148 -5.06 -18.21 -1.23
C ARG A 148 -6.49 -18.32 -0.70
N MET A 149 -7.14 -17.18 -0.50
CA MET A 149 -8.52 -17.13 -0.04
C MET A 149 -9.54 -17.30 -1.18
N GLY A 150 -9.08 -17.46 -2.43
CA GLY A 150 -9.94 -17.66 -3.59
C GLY A 150 -10.81 -16.45 -3.90
N LEU A 151 -10.36 -15.25 -3.58
CA LEU A 151 -11.03 -13.99 -3.95
C LEU A 151 -10.81 -13.66 -5.43
N VAL A 152 -9.73 -14.11 -6.02
CA VAL A 152 -9.43 -13.91 -7.45
C VAL A 152 -9.26 -15.24 -8.17
N PRO A 153 -9.55 -15.31 -9.50
CA PRO A 153 -9.29 -16.51 -10.28
C PRO A 153 -7.78 -16.69 -10.51
N PRO A 154 -7.31 -17.93 -10.77
CA PRO A 154 -5.90 -18.18 -11.12
C PRO A 154 -5.41 -17.37 -12.35
N THR A 155 -6.34 -17.00 -13.25
CA THR A 155 -6.05 -16.18 -14.43
C THR A 155 -5.70 -14.72 -14.10
N ALA A 156 -6.00 -14.24 -12.89
CA ALA A 156 -5.56 -12.94 -12.40
C ALA A 156 -4.09 -13.00 -11.95
N ASN A 157 -3.19 -13.28 -12.87
CA ASN A 157 -1.78 -13.60 -12.63
C ASN A 157 -0.83 -12.40 -12.60
N THR A 158 -1.35 -11.18 -12.58
CA THR A 158 -0.60 -9.94 -12.41
C THR A 158 -1.23 -9.07 -11.32
N PRO A 159 -0.47 -8.18 -10.64
CA PRO A 159 -1.06 -7.25 -9.67
C PRO A 159 -2.21 -6.42 -10.24
N LEU A 160 -2.11 -5.95 -11.48
CA LEU A 160 -3.16 -5.17 -12.14
C LEU A 160 -4.45 -6.00 -12.31
N LYS A 161 -4.36 -7.25 -12.76
CA LYS A 161 -5.54 -8.12 -12.89
C LYS A 161 -6.18 -8.44 -11.53
N VAL A 162 -5.37 -8.59 -10.48
CA VAL A 162 -5.88 -8.77 -9.11
C VAL A 162 -6.60 -7.51 -8.64
N GLU A 163 -6.02 -6.33 -8.86
CA GLU A 163 -6.62 -5.02 -8.58
C GLU A 163 -8.00 -4.91 -9.24
N GLU A 164 -8.09 -5.14 -10.55
CA GLU A 164 -9.35 -5.06 -11.32
C GLU A 164 -10.44 -6.01 -10.80
N VAL A 165 -10.07 -7.23 -10.40
CA VAL A 165 -11.02 -8.20 -9.86
C VAL A 165 -11.50 -7.79 -8.47
N LEU A 166 -10.59 -7.34 -7.60
CA LEU A 166 -10.93 -6.90 -6.25
C LEU A 166 -11.85 -5.67 -6.28
N GLU A 167 -11.50 -4.66 -7.10
CA GLU A 167 -12.30 -3.43 -7.25
C GLU A 167 -13.71 -3.68 -7.80
N LYS A 168 -13.87 -4.66 -8.70
CA LYS A 168 -15.19 -5.06 -9.22
C LYS A 168 -16.02 -5.87 -8.23
N SER A 169 -15.39 -6.50 -7.25
CA SER A 169 -16.04 -7.47 -6.34
C SER A 169 -16.32 -6.91 -4.95
N ILE A 170 -15.62 -5.86 -4.55
CA ILE A 170 -15.78 -5.20 -3.24
C ILE A 170 -16.60 -3.91 -3.45
N ASN A 171 -17.47 -3.59 -2.48
CA ASN A 171 -18.22 -2.33 -2.51
C ASN A 171 -17.23 -1.14 -2.48
N LYS A 172 -17.50 -0.11 -3.26
CA LYS A 172 -16.60 1.04 -3.42
C LYS A 172 -16.20 1.67 -2.09
N GLU A 173 -17.12 1.79 -1.16
CA GLU A 173 -16.90 2.34 0.18
C GLU A 173 -15.92 1.50 1.04
N ASP A 174 -15.80 0.21 0.76
CA ASP A 174 -14.95 -0.71 1.50
C ASP A 174 -13.55 -0.86 0.89
N ILE A 175 -13.35 -0.50 -0.37
CA ILE A 175 -12.09 -0.72 -1.10
C ILE A 175 -10.88 -0.11 -0.37
N PRO A 176 -10.90 1.16 0.11
CA PRO A 176 -9.77 1.74 0.81
C PRO A 176 -9.37 0.96 2.07
N ARG A 177 -10.35 0.46 2.83
CA ARG A 177 -10.10 -0.37 4.02
C ARG A 177 -9.70 -1.79 3.64
N ALA A 178 -10.30 -2.36 2.60
CA ALA A 178 -10.03 -3.73 2.16
C ALA A 178 -8.57 -3.94 1.76
N HIS A 179 -7.90 -2.92 1.18
CA HIS A 179 -6.47 -2.96 0.97
C HIS A 179 -5.72 -3.26 2.28
N HIS A 180 -5.99 -2.49 3.34
CA HIS A 180 -5.32 -2.65 4.63
C HIS A 180 -5.69 -3.96 5.32
N TRP A 181 -6.94 -4.39 5.28
CA TRP A 181 -7.36 -5.68 5.82
C TRP A 181 -6.59 -6.84 5.19
N LEU A 182 -6.54 -6.89 3.87
CA LEU A 182 -5.84 -7.95 3.15
C LEU A 182 -4.31 -7.88 3.35
N LEU A 183 -3.74 -6.67 3.36
CA LEU A 183 -2.32 -6.43 3.60
C LEU A 183 -1.92 -6.92 5.00
N LEU A 184 -2.61 -6.47 6.05
CA LEU A 184 -2.29 -6.80 7.44
C LEU A 184 -2.55 -8.28 7.73
N HIS A 185 -3.65 -8.85 7.18
CA HIS A 185 -3.89 -10.28 7.26
C HIS A 185 -2.75 -11.08 6.61
N GLY A 186 -2.25 -10.63 5.47
CA GLY A 186 -1.10 -11.23 4.79
C GLY A 186 0.21 -11.07 5.57
N ARG A 187 0.39 -9.95 6.25
CA ARG A 187 1.59 -9.64 7.04
C ARG A 187 1.65 -10.47 8.34
N TYR A 188 0.53 -10.60 9.04
CA TYR A 188 0.51 -11.14 10.40
C TYR A 188 -0.08 -12.54 10.53
N VAL A 189 -1.00 -12.95 9.65
CA VAL A 189 -1.70 -14.24 9.70
C VAL A 189 -1.34 -15.12 8.49
N CYS A 190 -1.74 -14.74 7.29
CA CYS A 190 -1.51 -15.51 6.06
C CYS A 190 -0.10 -15.26 5.49
N GLN A 191 0.92 -15.50 6.30
CA GLN A 191 2.33 -15.28 5.96
C GLN A 191 2.79 -16.16 4.79
N SER A 192 3.87 -15.74 4.09
CA SER A 192 4.36 -16.44 2.91
C SER A 192 4.81 -17.85 3.22
N ALA A 193 5.80 -18.01 4.09
CA ALA A 193 6.43 -19.31 4.38
C ALA A 193 5.67 -20.14 5.42
N LYS A 194 5.18 -19.52 6.50
CA LYS A 194 4.54 -20.19 7.63
C LYS A 194 3.23 -19.49 8.01
N PRO A 195 2.16 -19.65 7.24
CA PRO A 195 0.86 -19.06 7.57
C PRO A 195 0.30 -19.67 8.85
N LYS A 196 -0.26 -18.81 9.69
CA LYS A 196 -0.87 -19.19 10.97
C LYS A 196 -2.33 -19.61 10.75
N CYS A 197 -2.53 -20.72 10.03
CA CYS A 197 -3.87 -21.16 9.62
C CYS A 197 -4.75 -21.56 10.82
N ASP A 198 -4.16 -22.04 11.89
CA ASP A 198 -4.80 -22.36 13.18
C ASP A 198 -5.43 -21.13 13.86
N LYS A 199 -4.90 -19.95 13.57
CA LYS A 199 -5.39 -18.65 14.09
C LYS A 199 -6.15 -17.83 13.05
N CYS A 200 -6.36 -18.38 11.86
CA CYS A 200 -7.02 -17.68 10.77
C CYS A 200 -8.55 -17.77 10.92
N PRO A 201 -9.28 -16.64 11.01
CA PRO A 201 -10.73 -16.66 11.14
C PRO A 201 -11.46 -17.19 9.89
N PHE A 202 -10.72 -17.42 8.81
CA PHE A 202 -11.25 -17.86 7.51
C PHE A 202 -10.89 -19.33 7.19
N GLY A 203 -10.43 -20.10 8.20
CA GLY A 203 -9.98 -21.48 7.99
C GLY A 203 -11.03 -22.35 7.31
N ASP A 204 -12.28 -22.30 7.79
CA ASP A 204 -13.39 -23.14 7.33
C ASP A 204 -13.85 -22.81 5.89
N ILE A 205 -13.54 -21.62 5.40
CA ILE A 205 -13.94 -21.17 4.06
C ILE A 205 -12.78 -21.05 3.07
N CYS A 206 -11.54 -21.22 3.55
CA CYS A 206 -10.33 -21.02 2.75
C CYS A 206 -10.11 -22.18 1.75
N PRO A 207 -10.18 -21.95 0.43
CA PRO A 207 -10.03 -23.02 -0.56
C PRO A 207 -8.65 -23.69 -0.52
N LYS A 208 -7.63 -22.97 -0.07
CA LYS A 208 -6.27 -23.49 0.07
C LYS A 208 -6.21 -24.61 1.12
N LEU A 209 -6.89 -24.45 2.24
CA LEU A 209 -6.98 -25.48 3.28
C LEU A 209 -7.91 -26.62 2.88
N LEU A 210 -9.09 -26.29 2.34
CA LEU A 210 -10.09 -27.29 1.94
C LEU A 210 -9.58 -28.25 0.86
N LYS A 211 -8.67 -27.81 -0.01
CA LYS A 211 -8.09 -28.65 -1.07
C LYS A 211 -6.87 -29.45 -0.66
N GLY A 212 -6.43 -29.36 0.59
CA GLY A 212 -5.22 -30.05 1.06
C GLY A 212 -3.95 -29.65 0.32
N SER A 213 -3.97 -28.54 -0.43
CA SER A 213 -2.82 -28.11 -1.21
C SER A 213 -1.72 -27.61 -0.29
N LYS A 214 -0.49 -28.13 -0.45
CA LYS A 214 0.69 -27.60 0.23
C LYS A 214 0.79 -26.10 -0.07
N LEU A 215 1.10 -25.33 0.97
CA LEU A 215 1.36 -23.90 0.87
C LEU A 215 2.71 -23.72 0.17
N GLU A 216 2.73 -23.51 -1.13
CA GLU A 216 3.90 -23.04 -1.86
C GLU A 216 4.12 -21.55 -1.66
#